data_b939cabed579e6820855c56e8a42bfb0
#
_entry.id   b939cabed579e6820855c56e8a42bfb0
#
_cell.length_a   1.000
_cell.length_b   1.000
_cell.length_c   1.000
_cell.angle_alpha   90.00
_cell.angle_beta   90.00
_cell.angle_gamma   90.00
#
_symmetry.space_group_name_H-M   'P 1'
#
loop_
_entity.id
_entity.type
_entity.pdbx_description
1 polymer ?
#
loop_
_entity_poly.entity_id
_entity_poly.type
_entity_poly.pdbx_seq_one_letter_code
_entity_poly.pdbx_strand_id
1 'polypeptide(L)'
;MDETPTTHFGYREVPEADKARLVGDVFSSVARRYDVMNDMMSFGSHRLWKLWFVATSGVRPGDRVLDLAGGTGDIAALLLPKVGREGSVVVGDINGDMLRVGRDRLLDRGLLQGLSWSRMDAEALPFADRSFDCVTMAFGLRNVTRKERALAEMHRVLKVGGRALVLEFSSLRVRALQPLYDLHSFHVLPRIGRLVAGDEESYRYLAESIRRHPDQATLAAMMEASGFDRVDVRNLSAGIVAIHRGYRT
;
A
#
# COMPACT_ATOMS: atom_id res chain seq x y z
N MET A 1 22.61 -12.35 26.15
CA MET A 1 21.16 -12.02 26.14
C MET A 1 20.84 -11.67 24.68
N ASP A 2 20.08 -12.52 23.99
CA ASP A 2 19.64 -12.20 22.63
C ASP A 2 18.71 -10.98 22.72
N GLU A 3 19.15 -9.84 22.20
CA GLU A 3 18.31 -8.67 22.08
C GLU A 3 17.18 -9.01 21.11
N THR A 4 15.93 -8.92 21.56
CA THR A 4 14.78 -9.11 20.69
C THR A 4 14.83 -8.06 19.56
N PRO A 5 14.81 -8.45 18.29
CA PRO A 5 14.90 -7.50 17.20
C PRO A 5 13.75 -6.48 17.27
N THR A 6 14.09 -5.19 17.13
CA THR A 6 13.14 -4.08 17.22
C THR A 6 12.92 -3.42 15.87
N THR A 7 11.77 -2.75 15.75
CA THR A 7 11.36 -1.99 14.57
C THR A 7 10.54 -0.76 14.97
N HIS A 8 10.16 0.05 14.00
CA HIS A 8 9.41 1.27 14.25
C HIS A 8 7.90 1.09 14.05
N PHE A 9 7.11 1.59 15.01
CA PHE A 9 5.67 1.81 14.89
C PHE A 9 5.42 3.32 15.07
N GLY A 10 5.33 4.04 13.95
CA GLY A 10 5.45 5.48 13.96
C GLY A 10 6.84 5.90 14.50
N TYR A 11 6.87 6.77 15.50
CA TYR A 11 8.11 7.18 16.17
C TYR A 11 8.49 6.30 17.37
N ARG A 12 7.63 5.36 17.76
CA ARG A 12 7.92 4.41 18.83
C ARG A 12 8.75 3.25 18.31
N GLU A 13 9.67 2.76 19.13
CA GLU A 13 10.38 1.51 18.91
C GLU A 13 9.60 0.37 19.57
N VAL A 14 9.39 -0.71 18.83
CA VAL A 14 8.60 -1.87 19.28
C VAL A 14 9.30 -3.17 18.85
N PRO A 15 9.07 -4.31 19.55
CA PRO A 15 9.50 -5.61 19.04
C PRO A 15 8.95 -5.89 17.64
N GLU A 16 9.76 -6.45 16.75
CA GLU A 16 9.32 -6.80 15.38
C GLU A 16 8.06 -7.68 15.38
N ALA A 17 8.00 -8.64 16.30
CA ALA A 17 6.87 -9.56 16.44
C ALA A 17 5.54 -8.85 16.75
N ASP A 18 5.57 -7.68 17.38
CA ASP A 18 4.38 -6.91 17.78
C ASP A 18 3.88 -5.98 16.68
N LYS A 19 4.74 -5.56 15.74
CA LYS A 19 4.38 -4.52 14.77
C LYS A 19 3.17 -4.89 13.93
N ALA A 20 3.12 -6.10 13.39
CA ALA A 20 1.99 -6.55 12.55
C ALA A 20 0.65 -6.49 13.31
N ARG A 21 0.64 -6.86 14.60
CA ARG A 21 -0.54 -6.77 15.46
C ARG A 21 -0.94 -5.31 15.69
N LEU A 22 0.00 -4.46 16.10
CA LEU A 22 -0.27 -3.03 16.34
C LEU A 22 -0.80 -2.30 15.09
N VAL A 23 -0.21 -2.57 13.93
CA VAL A 23 -0.71 -2.07 12.65
C VAL A 23 -2.10 -2.62 12.35
N GLY A 24 -2.33 -3.91 12.61
CA GLY A 24 -3.64 -4.55 12.46
C GLY A 24 -4.72 -3.86 13.30
N ASP A 25 -4.43 -3.56 14.56
CA ASP A 25 -5.35 -2.87 15.48
C ASP A 25 -5.74 -1.47 14.94
N VAL A 26 -4.76 -0.68 14.46
CA VAL A 26 -5.00 0.61 13.82
C VAL A 26 -5.96 0.49 12.62
N PHE A 27 -5.70 -0.44 11.70
CA PHE A 27 -6.53 -0.58 10.49
C PHE A 27 -7.89 -1.21 10.79
N SER A 28 -8.01 -2.08 11.79
CA SER A 28 -9.31 -2.63 12.22
C SER A 28 -10.20 -1.56 12.82
N SER A 29 -9.64 -0.62 13.62
CA SER A 29 -10.41 0.48 14.23
C SER A 29 -11.03 1.42 13.19
N VAL A 30 -10.32 1.65 12.07
CA VAL A 30 -10.76 2.57 11.03
C VAL A 30 -11.38 1.90 9.80
N ALA A 31 -11.44 0.56 9.72
CA ALA A 31 -11.81 -0.19 8.52
C ALA A 31 -13.12 0.30 7.85
N ARG A 32 -14.17 0.56 8.64
CA ARG A 32 -15.47 1.05 8.15
C ARG A 32 -15.45 2.51 7.70
N ARG A 33 -14.49 3.31 8.16
CA ARG A 33 -14.34 4.74 7.88
C ARG A 33 -13.07 5.05 7.08
N TYR A 34 -12.43 3.99 6.56
CA TYR A 34 -11.13 4.09 5.89
C TYR A 34 -11.13 5.09 4.73
N ASP A 35 -12.18 5.10 3.91
CA ASP A 35 -12.30 6.03 2.80
C ASP A 35 -12.45 7.48 3.28
N VAL A 36 -13.23 7.72 4.35
CA VAL A 36 -13.39 9.04 4.96
C VAL A 36 -12.06 9.54 5.50
N MET A 37 -11.31 8.67 6.16
CA MET A 37 -9.97 8.99 6.66
C MET A 37 -9.02 9.39 5.51
N ASN A 38 -8.98 8.61 4.43
CA ASN A 38 -8.17 8.90 3.27
C ASN A 38 -8.60 10.19 2.56
N ASP A 39 -9.91 10.45 2.42
CA ASP A 39 -10.44 11.69 1.86
C ASP A 39 -9.97 12.90 2.68
N MET A 40 -10.06 12.83 4.01
CA MET A 40 -9.61 13.92 4.88
C MET A 40 -8.10 14.14 4.84
N MET A 41 -7.30 13.06 4.82
CA MET A 41 -5.84 13.15 4.76
C MET A 41 -5.33 13.73 3.45
N SER A 42 -6.03 13.49 2.35
CA SER A 42 -5.58 13.82 0.99
C SER A 42 -6.44 14.86 0.30
N PHE A 43 -7.46 15.43 0.97
CA PHE A 43 -8.50 16.26 0.33
C PHE A 43 -9.10 15.56 -0.92
N GLY A 44 -9.34 14.25 -0.82
CA GLY A 44 -9.85 13.42 -1.91
C GLY A 44 -8.83 13.08 -3.02
N SER A 45 -7.62 13.63 -2.99
CA SER A 45 -6.60 13.42 -4.02
C SER A 45 -6.17 11.95 -4.13
N HIS A 46 -6.31 11.14 -3.06
CA HIS A 46 -5.95 9.71 -3.09
C HIS A 46 -6.73 8.96 -4.18
N ARG A 47 -7.94 9.40 -4.53
CA ARG A 47 -8.75 8.79 -5.60
C ARG A 47 -8.09 8.98 -6.97
N LEU A 48 -7.58 10.18 -7.24
CA LEU A 48 -6.84 10.49 -8.46
C LEU A 48 -5.51 9.72 -8.50
N TRP A 49 -4.79 9.63 -7.38
CA TRP A 49 -3.54 8.87 -7.32
C TRP A 49 -3.77 7.37 -7.62
N LYS A 50 -4.84 6.77 -7.08
CA LYS A 50 -5.22 5.37 -7.36
C LYS A 50 -5.59 5.17 -8.84
N LEU A 51 -6.31 6.12 -9.45
CA LEU A 51 -6.63 6.07 -10.89
C LEU A 51 -5.36 6.13 -11.75
N TRP A 52 -4.44 7.07 -11.45
CA TRP A 52 -3.16 7.17 -12.13
C TRP A 52 -2.29 5.92 -11.94
N PHE A 53 -2.25 5.38 -10.75
CA PHE A 53 -1.53 4.16 -10.41
C PHE A 53 -2.00 3.00 -11.29
N VAL A 54 -3.30 2.76 -11.35
CA VAL A 54 -3.88 1.71 -12.19
C VAL A 54 -3.74 2.02 -13.68
N ALA A 55 -3.83 3.28 -14.10
CA ALA A 55 -3.61 3.67 -15.50
C ALA A 55 -2.18 3.37 -15.96
N THR A 56 -1.18 3.57 -15.08
CA THR A 56 0.23 3.33 -15.38
C THR A 56 0.67 1.89 -15.14
N SER A 57 -0.19 1.02 -14.59
CA SER A 57 0.14 -0.37 -14.28
C SER A 57 0.49 -1.21 -15.52
N GLY A 58 -0.01 -0.83 -16.69
CA GLY A 58 0.15 -1.60 -17.91
C GLY A 58 -0.58 -2.94 -17.89
N VAL A 59 -1.52 -3.15 -16.98
CA VAL A 59 -2.36 -4.37 -16.88
C VAL A 59 -3.23 -4.50 -18.14
N ARG A 60 -3.30 -5.72 -18.67
CA ARG A 60 -3.97 -6.08 -19.92
C ARG A 60 -5.02 -7.17 -19.68
N PRO A 61 -5.98 -7.33 -20.61
CA PRO A 61 -6.88 -8.48 -20.59
C PRO A 61 -6.10 -9.81 -20.54
N GLY A 62 -6.54 -10.72 -19.65
CA GLY A 62 -5.89 -11.99 -19.40
C GLY A 62 -4.81 -11.97 -18.29
N ASP A 63 -4.34 -10.80 -17.84
CA ASP A 63 -3.33 -10.72 -16.78
C ASP A 63 -3.88 -11.29 -15.45
N ARG A 64 -3.01 -11.99 -14.74
CA ARG A 64 -3.23 -12.38 -13.34
C ARG A 64 -2.50 -11.40 -12.43
N VAL A 65 -3.25 -10.64 -11.64
CA VAL A 65 -2.73 -9.56 -10.81
C VAL A 65 -2.86 -9.92 -9.33
N LEU A 66 -1.81 -9.61 -8.55
CA LEU A 66 -1.84 -9.65 -7.09
C LEU A 66 -1.85 -8.21 -6.56
N ASP A 67 -2.90 -7.84 -5.83
CA ASP A 67 -3.02 -6.56 -5.14
C ASP A 67 -2.72 -6.77 -3.64
N LEU A 68 -1.48 -6.46 -3.23
CA LEU A 68 -0.98 -6.62 -1.87
C LEU A 68 -1.33 -5.42 -0.99
N ALA A 69 -1.60 -5.69 0.28
CA ALA A 69 -2.17 -4.72 1.21
C ALA A 69 -3.41 -4.05 0.58
N GLY A 70 -4.20 -4.86 -0.13
CA GLY A 70 -5.34 -4.40 -0.93
C GLY A 70 -6.52 -3.91 -0.08
N GLY A 71 -6.53 -4.22 1.21
CA GLY A 71 -7.46 -3.69 2.19
C GLY A 71 -8.93 -3.81 1.76
N THR A 72 -9.57 -2.68 1.56
CA THR A 72 -10.97 -2.58 1.13
C THR A 72 -11.18 -2.77 -0.39
N GLY A 73 -10.13 -3.13 -1.16
CA GLY A 73 -10.24 -3.53 -2.55
C GLY A 73 -10.40 -2.39 -3.56
N ASP A 74 -10.00 -1.16 -3.23
CA ASP A 74 -10.13 -0.01 -4.15
C ASP A 74 -9.32 -0.18 -5.43
N ILE A 75 -8.07 -0.64 -5.31
CA ILE A 75 -7.20 -0.88 -6.45
C ILE A 75 -7.71 -2.08 -7.25
N ALA A 76 -8.11 -3.16 -6.57
CA ALA A 76 -8.69 -4.33 -7.20
C ALA A 76 -9.93 -4.00 -8.04
N ALA A 77 -10.84 -3.14 -7.52
CA ALA A 77 -12.01 -2.68 -8.25
C ALA A 77 -11.66 -1.90 -9.54
N LEU A 78 -10.55 -1.16 -9.54
CA LEU A 78 -10.06 -0.43 -10.71
C LEU A 78 -9.29 -1.33 -11.69
N LEU A 79 -8.65 -2.40 -11.21
CA LEU A 79 -7.92 -3.38 -12.01
C LEU A 79 -8.84 -4.37 -12.71
N LEU A 80 -9.96 -4.74 -12.08
CA LEU A 80 -10.87 -5.76 -12.56
C LEU A 80 -11.34 -5.54 -14.00
N PRO A 81 -11.81 -4.33 -14.42
CA PRO A 81 -12.18 -4.10 -15.81
C PRO A 81 -10.99 -4.19 -16.78
N LYS A 82 -9.75 -3.99 -16.32
CA LYS A 82 -8.55 -4.05 -17.17
C LYS A 82 -8.10 -5.48 -17.43
N VAL A 83 -8.20 -6.37 -16.45
CA VAL A 83 -7.87 -7.79 -16.64
C VAL A 83 -8.91 -8.51 -17.49
N GLY A 84 -10.13 -7.98 -17.59
CA GLY A 84 -11.21 -8.57 -18.37
C GLY A 84 -11.69 -9.92 -17.83
N ARG A 85 -12.44 -10.66 -18.66
CA ARG A 85 -13.07 -11.93 -18.25
C ARG A 85 -12.08 -13.08 -18.08
N GLU A 86 -10.97 -13.06 -18.80
CA GLU A 86 -9.95 -14.13 -18.80
C GLU A 86 -8.86 -13.89 -17.75
N GLY A 87 -8.75 -12.68 -17.24
CA GLY A 87 -7.80 -12.32 -16.19
C GLY A 87 -8.40 -12.45 -14.80
N SER A 88 -7.57 -12.20 -13.79
CA SER A 88 -7.99 -12.27 -12.39
C SER A 88 -7.19 -11.33 -11.50
N VAL A 89 -7.82 -10.91 -10.40
CA VAL A 89 -7.17 -10.12 -9.35
C VAL A 89 -7.30 -10.87 -8.02
N VAL A 90 -6.16 -11.13 -7.39
CA VAL A 90 -6.09 -11.66 -6.02
C VAL A 90 -5.85 -10.48 -5.08
N VAL A 91 -6.73 -10.26 -4.14
CA VAL A 91 -6.58 -9.25 -3.10
C VAL A 91 -5.98 -9.91 -1.87
N GLY A 92 -4.76 -9.51 -1.51
CA GLY A 92 -4.04 -10.01 -0.34
C GLY A 92 -3.86 -8.93 0.71
N ASP A 93 -4.17 -9.24 1.96
CA ASP A 93 -3.92 -8.36 3.10
C ASP A 93 -3.67 -9.17 4.36
N ILE A 94 -2.87 -8.64 5.28
CA ILE A 94 -2.65 -9.27 6.59
C ILE A 94 -3.87 -9.09 7.50
N ASN A 95 -4.64 -8.01 7.30
CA ASN A 95 -5.80 -7.65 8.09
C ASN A 95 -7.09 -8.25 7.52
N GLY A 96 -7.63 -9.28 8.21
CA GLY A 96 -8.85 -9.96 7.79
C GLY A 96 -10.12 -9.09 7.85
N ASP A 97 -10.15 -8.08 8.73
CA ASP A 97 -11.31 -7.17 8.85
C ASP A 97 -11.41 -6.25 7.62
N MET A 98 -10.26 -5.74 7.16
CA MET A 98 -10.18 -4.95 5.93
C MET A 98 -10.64 -5.76 4.72
N LEU A 99 -10.15 -7.02 4.59
CA LEU A 99 -10.58 -7.92 3.50
C LEU A 99 -12.08 -8.20 3.55
N ARG A 100 -12.65 -8.42 4.74
CA ARG A 100 -14.09 -8.67 4.89
C ARG A 100 -14.91 -7.45 4.44
N VAL A 101 -14.56 -6.26 4.93
CA VAL A 101 -15.23 -5.01 4.52
C VAL A 101 -15.11 -4.78 3.01
N GLY A 102 -13.93 -5.03 2.44
CA GLY A 102 -13.69 -4.89 1.01
C GLY A 102 -14.51 -5.86 0.17
N ARG A 103 -14.51 -7.15 0.56
CA ARG A 103 -15.28 -8.19 -0.11
C ARG A 103 -16.78 -7.87 -0.12
N ASP A 104 -17.33 -7.54 1.05
CA ASP A 104 -18.75 -7.25 1.17
C ASP A 104 -19.14 -6.02 0.34
N ARG A 105 -18.31 -4.96 0.36
CA ARG A 105 -18.50 -3.76 -0.46
C ARG A 105 -18.45 -4.03 -1.97
N LEU A 106 -17.53 -4.86 -2.45
CA LEU A 106 -17.43 -5.17 -3.88
C LEU A 106 -18.52 -6.17 -4.31
N LEU A 107 -18.98 -7.04 -3.42
CA LEU A 107 -20.15 -7.88 -3.59
C LEU A 107 -21.40 -7.03 -3.84
N ASP A 108 -21.66 -6.03 -2.98
CA ASP A 108 -22.79 -5.10 -3.10
C ASP A 108 -22.76 -4.31 -4.43
N ARG A 109 -21.57 -4.12 -5.00
CA ARG A 109 -21.38 -3.47 -6.31
C ARG A 109 -21.46 -4.44 -7.50
N GLY A 110 -21.73 -5.71 -7.26
CA GLY A 110 -21.79 -6.74 -8.30
C GLY A 110 -20.42 -7.15 -8.88
N LEU A 111 -19.32 -6.79 -8.23
CA LEU A 111 -17.96 -7.09 -8.68
C LEU A 111 -17.47 -8.41 -8.06
N LEU A 112 -17.90 -9.53 -8.65
CA LEU A 112 -17.62 -10.87 -8.11
C LEU A 112 -16.67 -11.69 -8.98
N GLN A 113 -16.84 -11.60 -10.29
CA GLN A 113 -16.09 -12.46 -11.22
C GLN A 113 -14.65 -11.95 -11.35
N GLY A 114 -13.69 -12.87 -11.33
CA GLY A 114 -12.27 -12.55 -11.48
C GLY A 114 -11.61 -11.99 -10.22
N LEU A 115 -12.32 -11.90 -9.07
CA LEU A 115 -11.76 -11.50 -7.77
C LEU A 115 -11.63 -12.70 -6.83
N SER A 116 -10.50 -12.77 -6.12
CA SER A 116 -10.30 -13.65 -4.98
C SER A 116 -9.67 -12.89 -3.82
N TRP A 117 -9.94 -13.33 -2.61
CA TRP A 117 -9.51 -12.66 -1.37
C TRP A 117 -8.73 -13.65 -0.51
N SER A 118 -7.58 -13.26 -0.01
CA SER A 118 -6.74 -14.12 0.80
C SER A 118 -6.01 -13.33 1.89
N ARG A 119 -6.09 -13.84 3.11
CA ARG A 119 -5.28 -13.29 4.19
C ARG A 119 -3.85 -13.79 4.03
N MET A 120 -2.88 -12.87 3.95
CA MET A 120 -1.47 -13.21 3.76
C MET A 120 -0.55 -12.12 4.29
N ASP A 121 0.68 -12.54 4.61
CA ASP A 121 1.78 -11.64 4.93
C ASP A 121 2.55 -11.34 3.64
N ALA A 122 2.79 -10.05 3.37
CA ALA A 122 3.59 -9.62 2.21
C ALA A 122 5.05 -10.08 2.29
N GLU A 123 5.55 -10.39 3.49
CA GLU A 123 6.91 -10.89 3.72
C GLU A 123 7.06 -12.40 3.46
N ALA A 124 5.95 -13.13 3.25
CA ALA A 124 5.93 -14.59 3.00
C ALA A 124 4.68 -14.95 2.18
N LEU A 125 4.72 -14.73 0.87
CA LEU A 125 3.58 -14.92 0.00
C LEU A 125 3.29 -16.40 -0.26
N PRO A 126 2.03 -16.88 -0.07
CA PRO A 126 1.67 -18.29 -0.24
C PRO A 126 1.46 -18.66 -1.72
N PHE A 127 2.33 -18.19 -2.60
CA PHE A 127 2.28 -18.47 -4.03
C PHE A 127 3.60 -19.04 -4.53
N ALA A 128 3.51 -19.87 -5.56
CA ALA A 128 4.68 -20.33 -6.27
C ALA A 128 5.37 -19.18 -7.00
N ASP A 129 6.65 -19.36 -7.32
CA ASP A 129 7.39 -18.44 -8.15
C ASP A 129 6.69 -18.23 -9.50
N ARG A 130 6.83 -17.04 -10.07
CA ARG A 130 6.35 -16.73 -11.42
C ARG A 130 4.84 -16.98 -11.62
N SER A 131 4.04 -16.62 -10.62
CA SER A 131 2.58 -16.84 -10.61
C SER A 131 1.76 -15.67 -11.18
N PHE A 132 2.32 -14.44 -11.21
CA PHE A 132 1.59 -13.21 -11.54
C PHE A 132 2.24 -12.41 -12.65
N ASP A 133 1.42 -11.75 -13.46
CA ASP A 133 1.85 -10.82 -14.51
C ASP A 133 2.12 -9.43 -13.95
N CYS A 134 1.41 -9.05 -12.88
CA CYS A 134 1.56 -7.79 -12.18
C CYS A 134 1.35 -7.96 -10.68
N VAL A 135 2.14 -7.28 -9.86
CA VAL A 135 1.92 -7.14 -8.42
C VAL A 135 1.77 -5.65 -8.11
N THR A 136 0.72 -5.27 -7.41
CA THR A 136 0.46 -3.90 -6.96
C THR A 136 0.48 -3.83 -5.44
N MET A 137 0.96 -2.71 -4.89
CA MET A 137 0.85 -2.39 -3.46
C MET A 137 0.64 -0.88 -3.32
N ALA A 138 -0.54 -0.48 -2.84
CA ALA A 138 -0.87 0.92 -2.65
C ALA A 138 -1.05 1.26 -1.16
N PHE A 139 -0.23 2.20 -0.66
CA PHE A 139 -0.27 2.71 0.72
C PHE A 139 -0.10 1.65 1.81
N GLY A 140 0.56 0.52 1.47
CA GLY A 140 0.79 -0.61 2.34
C GLY A 140 2.23 -0.77 2.81
N LEU A 141 3.20 -0.45 1.94
CA LEU A 141 4.62 -0.80 2.16
C LEU A 141 5.21 -0.13 3.41
N ARG A 142 4.79 1.10 3.76
CA ARG A 142 5.26 1.78 4.98
C ARG A 142 4.96 1.01 6.26
N ASN A 143 3.92 0.17 6.26
CA ASN A 143 3.47 -0.62 7.41
C ASN A 143 4.19 -1.97 7.53
N VAL A 144 4.83 -2.43 6.47
CA VAL A 144 5.59 -3.69 6.45
C VAL A 144 6.82 -3.58 7.36
N THR A 145 7.11 -4.63 8.11
CA THR A 145 8.24 -4.68 9.05
C THR A 145 9.56 -4.73 8.29
N ARG A 146 9.70 -5.71 7.41
CA ARG A 146 10.89 -5.96 6.57
C ARG A 146 10.55 -5.70 5.11
N LYS A 147 10.64 -4.43 4.69
CA LYS A 147 10.26 -3.98 3.35
C LYS A 147 11.02 -4.69 2.24
N GLU A 148 12.31 -4.93 2.46
CA GLU A 148 13.19 -5.64 1.53
C GLU A 148 12.68 -7.06 1.28
N ARG A 149 12.18 -7.71 2.33
CA ARG A 149 11.62 -9.07 2.22
C ARG A 149 10.32 -9.08 1.43
N ALA A 150 9.45 -8.12 1.67
CA ALA A 150 8.22 -7.97 0.88
C ALA A 150 8.52 -7.66 -0.59
N LEU A 151 9.48 -6.79 -0.88
CA LEU A 151 9.90 -6.50 -2.24
C LEU A 151 10.50 -7.73 -2.94
N ALA A 152 11.32 -8.52 -2.23
CA ALA A 152 11.86 -9.78 -2.74
C ALA A 152 10.74 -10.80 -3.04
N GLU A 153 9.73 -10.92 -2.17
CA GLU A 153 8.57 -11.77 -2.40
C GLU A 153 7.72 -11.31 -3.60
N MET A 154 7.49 -9.98 -3.73
CA MET A 154 6.84 -9.41 -4.91
C MET A 154 7.60 -9.77 -6.19
N HIS A 155 8.94 -9.66 -6.16
CA HIS A 155 9.78 -10.06 -7.29
C HIS A 155 9.69 -11.56 -7.55
N ARG A 156 9.76 -12.42 -6.51
CA ARG A 156 9.73 -13.88 -6.63
C ARG A 156 8.47 -14.38 -7.33
N VAL A 157 7.31 -13.84 -6.96
CA VAL A 157 6.02 -14.29 -7.50
C VAL A 157 5.70 -13.73 -8.88
N LEU A 158 6.45 -12.76 -9.39
CA LEU A 158 6.28 -12.22 -10.75
C LEU A 158 6.82 -13.19 -11.79
N LYS A 159 6.12 -13.31 -12.90
CA LYS A 159 6.63 -13.95 -14.13
C LYS A 159 7.78 -13.10 -14.72
N VAL A 160 8.63 -13.71 -15.55
CA VAL A 160 9.58 -12.98 -16.40
C VAL A 160 8.80 -12.06 -17.33
N GLY A 161 9.21 -10.80 -17.44
CA GLY A 161 8.45 -9.74 -18.12
C GLY A 161 7.32 -9.12 -17.28
N GLY A 162 7.05 -9.68 -16.09
CA GLY A 162 6.11 -9.13 -15.14
C GLY A 162 6.63 -7.86 -14.46
N ARG A 163 5.75 -7.16 -13.75
CA ARG A 163 6.05 -5.88 -13.13
C ARG A 163 5.44 -5.71 -11.76
N ALA A 164 6.17 -5.06 -10.87
CA ALA A 164 5.64 -4.57 -9.59
C ALA A 164 5.41 -3.07 -9.63
N LEU A 165 4.35 -2.61 -9.00
CA LEU A 165 4.07 -1.20 -8.77
C LEU A 165 3.81 -0.95 -7.29
N VAL A 166 4.46 0.09 -6.76
CA VAL A 166 4.26 0.57 -5.40
C VAL A 166 3.80 2.03 -5.46
N LEU A 167 2.62 2.31 -4.90
CA LEU A 167 2.11 3.67 -4.69
C LEU A 167 2.22 3.97 -3.19
N GLU A 168 3.05 4.95 -2.83
CA GLU A 168 3.25 5.26 -1.43
C GLU A 168 3.53 6.75 -1.21
N PHE A 169 3.25 7.22 0.02
CA PHE A 169 3.70 8.54 0.45
C PHE A 169 5.22 8.63 0.39
N SER A 170 5.73 9.82 0.12
CA SER A 170 7.14 10.04 -0.03
C SER A 170 7.55 11.46 0.36
N SER A 171 8.76 11.86 0.04
CA SER A 171 9.30 13.15 0.43
C SER A 171 8.88 14.27 -0.52
N LEU A 172 8.31 15.33 0.03
CA LEU A 172 7.94 16.54 -0.70
C LEU A 172 9.16 17.12 -1.44
N ARG A 173 9.04 17.31 -2.75
CA ARG A 173 10.13 17.84 -3.59
C ARG A 173 10.19 19.37 -3.58
N VAL A 174 9.12 20.06 -3.22
CA VAL A 174 9.04 21.52 -3.15
C VAL A 174 9.21 21.96 -1.69
N ARG A 175 10.43 22.30 -1.30
CA ARG A 175 10.78 22.67 0.09
C ARG A 175 9.94 23.83 0.65
N ALA A 176 9.54 24.76 -0.18
CA ALA A 176 8.72 25.90 0.24
C ALA A 176 7.34 25.49 0.79
N LEU A 177 6.82 24.33 0.41
CA LEU A 177 5.53 23.78 0.89
C LEU A 177 5.69 22.95 2.17
N GLN A 178 6.91 22.65 2.59
CA GLN A 178 7.17 21.80 3.75
C GLN A 178 6.50 22.28 5.05
N PRO A 179 6.58 23.57 5.44
CA PRO A 179 5.94 24.03 6.67
C PRO A 179 4.42 23.86 6.66
N LEU A 180 3.78 24.10 5.50
CA LEU A 180 2.33 23.94 5.35
C LEU A 180 1.92 22.45 5.42
N TYR A 181 2.70 21.59 4.78
CA TYR A 181 2.50 20.14 4.83
C TYR A 181 2.66 19.60 6.26
N ASP A 182 3.66 20.07 7.01
CA ASP A 182 3.89 19.66 8.39
C ASP A 182 2.78 20.16 9.32
N LEU A 183 2.34 21.41 9.17
CA LEU A 183 1.21 21.95 9.91
C LEU A 183 -0.05 21.10 9.70
N HIS A 184 -0.35 20.76 8.44
CA HIS A 184 -1.48 19.89 8.12
C HIS A 184 -1.32 18.49 8.75
N SER A 185 -0.18 17.83 8.53
CA SER A 185 0.05 16.44 8.94
C SER A 185 0.07 16.23 10.45
N PHE A 186 0.67 17.14 11.22
CA PHE A 186 0.90 16.96 12.65
C PHE A 186 -0.07 17.75 13.56
N HIS A 187 -0.74 18.77 13.02
CA HIS A 187 -1.64 19.60 13.83
C HIS A 187 -3.10 19.51 13.36
N VAL A 188 -3.35 19.47 12.07
CA VAL A 188 -4.72 19.44 11.54
C VAL A 188 -5.28 18.04 11.55
N LEU A 189 -4.58 17.06 10.95
CA LEU A 189 -5.07 15.69 10.82
C LEU A 189 -5.40 15.01 12.14
N PRO A 190 -4.56 15.04 13.20
CA PRO A 190 -4.91 14.39 14.47
C PRO A 190 -6.14 15.01 15.13
N ARG A 191 -6.33 16.35 15.02
CA ARG A 191 -7.52 17.01 15.54
C ARG A 191 -8.80 16.61 14.80
N ILE A 192 -8.74 16.53 13.48
CA ILE A 192 -9.84 16.05 12.66
C ILE A 192 -10.14 14.58 13.00
N GLY A 193 -9.11 13.74 13.15
CA GLY A 193 -9.24 12.33 13.53
C GLY A 193 -10.01 12.18 14.84
N ARG A 194 -9.67 12.96 15.85
CA ARG A 194 -10.37 12.98 17.13
C ARG A 194 -11.84 13.40 17.00
N LEU A 195 -12.13 14.46 16.22
CA LEU A 195 -13.48 15.01 16.07
C LEU A 195 -14.40 14.11 15.24
N VAL A 196 -13.89 13.50 14.17
CA VAL A 196 -14.72 12.76 13.21
C VAL A 196 -14.74 11.26 13.47
N ALA A 197 -13.61 10.70 13.88
CA ALA A 197 -13.47 9.25 14.08
C ALA A 197 -13.35 8.83 15.55
N GLY A 198 -13.10 9.77 16.46
CA GLY A 198 -12.81 9.47 17.87
C GLY A 198 -11.46 8.76 18.07
N ASP A 199 -10.58 8.77 17.06
CA ASP A 199 -9.35 7.99 17.01
C ASP A 199 -8.16 8.88 16.61
N GLU A 200 -7.65 9.66 17.54
CA GLU A 200 -6.48 10.51 17.36
C GLU A 200 -5.20 9.70 17.16
N GLU A 201 -5.10 8.53 17.80
CA GLU A 201 -3.88 7.71 17.81
C GLU A 201 -3.60 7.10 16.43
N SER A 202 -4.62 6.56 15.77
CA SER A 202 -4.50 6.01 14.41
C SER A 202 -4.07 7.09 13.40
N TYR A 203 -4.60 8.30 13.50
CA TYR A 203 -4.21 9.41 12.61
C TYR A 203 -2.79 9.91 12.89
N ARG A 204 -2.36 9.91 14.15
CA ARG A 204 -0.97 10.22 14.52
C ARG A 204 -0.02 9.17 13.97
N TYR A 205 -0.33 7.89 14.15
CA TYR A 205 0.46 6.79 13.57
C TYR A 205 0.63 6.95 12.06
N LEU A 206 -0.44 7.31 11.33
CA LEU A 206 -0.38 7.51 9.89
C LEU A 206 0.61 8.61 9.52
N ALA A 207 0.55 9.78 10.17
CA ALA A 207 1.46 10.88 9.91
C ALA A 207 2.92 10.50 10.21
N GLU A 208 3.17 9.81 11.32
CA GLU A 208 4.50 9.35 11.73
C GLU A 208 5.05 8.26 10.80
N SER A 209 4.21 7.28 10.40
CA SER A 209 4.61 6.21 9.47
C SER A 209 4.98 6.74 8.09
N ILE A 210 4.30 7.77 7.60
CA ILE A 210 4.65 8.49 6.38
C ILE A 210 6.04 9.11 6.47
N ARG A 211 6.36 9.76 7.60
CA ARG A 211 7.67 10.41 7.80
C ARG A 211 8.84 9.43 7.92
N ARG A 212 8.55 8.21 8.39
CA ARG A 212 9.53 7.13 8.52
C ARG A 212 9.73 6.33 7.24
N HIS A 213 8.82 6.50 6.26
CA HIS A 213 8.94 5.77 5.00
C HIS A 213 10.13 6.28 4.19
N PRO A 214 10.87 5.40 3.49
CA PRO A 214 11.94 5.79 2.57
C PRO A 214 11.50 6.83 1.55
N ASP A 215 12.39 7.73 1.18
CA ASP A 215 12.16 8.64 0.07
C ASP A 215 12.18 7.92 -1.28
N GLN A 216 11.90 8.65 -2.35
CA GLN A 216 11.78 8.11 -3.69
C GLN A 216 13.04 7.37 -4.16
N ALA A 217 14.20 7.94 -3.91
CA ALA A 217 15.47 7.37 -4.38
C ALA A 217 15.84 6.12 -3.56
N THR A 218 15.63 6.17 -2.26
CA THR A 218 15.88 5.05 -1.36
C THR A 218 14.98 3.87 -1.70
N LEU A 219 13.66 4.10 -1.92
CA LEU A 219 12.76 3.01 -2.28
C LEU A 219 13.09 2.43 -3.67
N ALA A 220 13.50 3.25 -4.64
CA ALA A 220 13.95 2.76 -5.93
C ALA A 220 15.17 1.84 -5.78
N ALA A 221 16.18 2.27 -5.00
CA ALA A 221 17.37 1.45 -4.73
C ALA A 221 17.02 0.14 -3.99
N MET A 222 16.05 0.16 -3.04
CA MET A 222 15.57 -1.06 -2.37
C MET A 222 14.91 -2.02 -3.36
N MET A 223 14.13 -1.53 -4.33
CA MET A 223 13.54 -2.36 -5.37
C MET A 223 14.65 -2.98 -6.26
N GLU A 224 15.63 -2.19 -6.70
CA GLU A 224 16.77 -2.70 -7.48
C GLU A 224 17.55 -3.77 -6.70
N ALA A 225 17.83 -3.53 -5.43
CA ALA A 225 18.51 -4.50 -4.56
C ALA A 225 17.68 -5.78 -4.35
N SER A 226 16.35 -5.72 -4.50
CA SER A 226 15.44 -6.86 -4.42
C SER A 226 15.31 -7.62 -5.77
N GLY A 227 16.08 -7.25 -6.79
CA GLY A 227 16.15 -7.91 -8.09
C GLY A 227 15.30 -7.29 -9.20
N PHE A 228 14.64 -6.16 -8.96
CA PHE A 228 13.89 -5.48 -10.00
C PHE A 228 14.83 -4.73 -10.96
N ASP A 229 14.55 -4.85 -12.25
CA ASP A 229 15.20 -4.08 -13.31
C ASP A 229 14.35 -2.87 -13.72
N ARG A 230 15.00 -1.87 -14.31
CA ARG A 230 14.35 -0.69 -14.91
C ARG A 230 13.36 -0.04 -13.93
N VAL A 231 13.82 0.23 -12.71
CA VAL A 231 12.98 0.90 -11.72
C VAL A 231 12.77 2.36 -12.13
N ASP A 232 11.53 2.73 -12.41
CA ASP A 232 11.14 4.10 -12.69
C ASP A 232 10.30 4.70 -11.56
N VAL A 233 10.42 6.02 -11.36
CA VAL A 233 9.74 6.75 -10.30
C VAL A 233 8.96 7.90 -10.88
N ARG A 234 7.66 7.95 -10.59
CA ARG A 234 6.79 9.07 -10.96
C ARG A 234 6.25 9.76 -9.73
N ASN A 235 6.64 11.02 -9.54
CA ASN A 235 6.12 11.85 -8.46
C ASN A 235 4.71 12.38 -8.78
N LEU A 236 3.84 12.36 -7.79
CA LEU A 236 2.50 12.95 -7.82
C LEU A 236 2.39 14.01 -6.72
N SER A 237 1.56 15.05 -6.92
CA SER A 237 1.32 16.12 -5.94
C SER A 237 2.62 16.68 -5.34
N ALA A 238 3.52 17.18 -6.19
CA ALA A 238 4.81 17.75 -5.79
C ALA A 238 5.72 16.79 -5.00
N GLY A 239 5.53 15.47 -5.14
CA GLY A 239 6.33 14.44 -4.47
C GLY A 239 5.74 13.92 -3.16
N ILE A 240 4.58 14.45 -2.70
CA ILE A 240 3.89 13.91 -1.51
C ILE A 240 3.61 12.41 -1.66
N VAL A 241 3.34 11.98 -2.89
CA VAL A 241 3.14 10.58 -3.26
C VAL A 241 4.00 10.26 -4.46
N ALA A 242 4.51 9.04 -4.53
CA ALA A 242 5.26 8.53 -5.67
C ALA A 242 4.76 7.14 -6.09
N ILE A 243 4.80 6.89 -7.39
CA ILE A 243 4.63 5.56 -7.98
C ILE A 243 6.02 5.07 -8.35
N HIS A 244 6.41 3.92 -7.81
CA HIS A 244 7.59 3.18 -8.23
C HIS A 244 7.15 1.98 -9.06
N ARG A 245 7.82 1.72 -10.17
CA ARG A 245 7.56 0.57 -11.02
C ARG A 245 8.89 -0.10 -11.38
N GLY A 246 8.98 -1.40 -11.12
CA GLY A 246 10.12 -2.23 -11.49
C GLY A 246 9.66 -3.47 -12.25
N TYR A 247 10.53 -4.04 -13.06
CA TYR A 247 10.26 -5.22 -13.89
C TYR A 247 11.09 -6.40 -13.40
N ARG A 248 10.55 -7.61 -13.61
CA ARG A 248 11.33 -8.83 -13.54
C ARG A 248 11.74 -9.23 -14.95
N THR A 249 13.05 -9.20 -15.27
CA THR A 249 13.61 -9.64 -16.55
C THR A 249 14.19 -11.04 -16.45
#